data_73c81b633e472fa7c3021c7ea23ba8ac
#
_entry.id   73c81b633e472fa7c3021c7ea23ba8ac
#
_cell.length_a   1.000
_cell.length_b   1.000
_cell.length_c   1.000
_cell.angle_alpha   90.00
_cell.angle_beta   90.00
_cell.angle_gamma   90.00
#
_symmetry.space_group_name_H-M   'P 1'
#
loop_
_entity.id
_entity.type
_entity.pdbx_description
1 polymer ?
#
loop_
_entity_poly.entity_id
_entity_poly.type
_entity_poly.pdbx_seq_one_letter_code
_entity_poly.pdbx_strand_id
1 'polypeptide(L)'
;MTTLNEILARAGASDANRDEWLAERRLGLTATEAKHLYMGGSIDELALLKVLPASDNFKPNKYLSWGKEREPMIARDVAMEYPFLAHESRVFKSAVNDRYLASPDMIGPDGDRIALAEIKTSKHDLTPGSLHFDSTGYYYQMQWQMFVLDADYCVFAWERHHDDWSTCPDGVQRPQTIDPVQCVVIDRDEDCINGMIVVADKFFKVMDEIQKDLLS
;
A
#
# COMPACT_ATOMS: atom_id res chain seq x y z
N MET A 1 2.58 21.50 11.07
CA MET A 1 3.03 20.13 10.88
C MET A 1 1.97 19.21 11.46
N THR A 2 1.53 18.20 10.71
CA THR A 2 0.57 17.20 11.18
C THR A 2 1.25 16.29 12.20
N THR A 3 0.60 16.04 13.31
CA THR A 3 1.12 15.14 14.37
C THR A 3 0.69 13.69 14.12
N LEU A 4 1.46 12.73 14.65
CA LEU A 4 1.07 11.32 14.57
C LEU A 4 -0.34 11.09 15.16
N ASN A 5 -0.71 11.74 16.24
CA ASN A 5 -2.05 11.61 16.85
C ASN A 5 -3.17 12.09 15.91
N GLU A 6 -2.96 13.17 15.16
CA GLU A 6 -3.93 13.64 14.16
C GLU A 6 -4.06 12.65 12.98
N ILE A 7 -2.97 12.01 12.59
CA ILE A 7 -3.00 10.95 11.59
C ILE A 7 -3.75 9.73 12.13
N LEU A 8 -3.41 9.25 13.32
CA LEU A 8 -4.04 8.09 13.94
C LEU A 8 -5.54 8.28 14.19
N ALA A 9 -6.00 9.52 14.40
CA ALA A 9 -7.41 9.86 14.53
C ALA A 9 -8.21 9.65 13.20
N ARG A 10 -7.54 9.56 12.05
CA ARG A 10 -8.15 9.31 10.73
C ARG A 10 -8.13 7.82 10.33
N ALA A 11 -7.69 6.95 11.24
CA ALA A 11 -7.63 5.51 11.02
C ALA A 11 -9.02 4.88 11.07
N GLY A 12 -9.29 4.00 10.12
CA GLY A 12 -10.50 3.18 10.04
C GLY A 12 -10.23 1.71 10.37
N ALA A 13 -10.87 0.82 9.62
CA ALA A 13 -10.79 -0.63 9.81
C ALA A 13 -9.36 -1.16 9.61
N SER A 14 -9.00 -2.18 10.39
CA SER A 14 -7.75 -2.92 10.23
C SER A 14 -7.97 -4.25 9.50
N ASP A 15 -6.90 -4.82 8.95
CA ASP A 15 -6.94 -6.11 8.26
C ASP A 15 -7.24 -7.31 9.17
N ALA A 16 -7.24 -7.10 10.50
CA ALA A 16 -7.73 -8.06 11.48
C ALA A 16 -9.22 -8.36 11.29
N ASN A 17 -10.02 -7.36 10.85
CA ASN A 17 -11.38 -7.56 10.34
C ASN A 17 -11.37 -7.33 8.82
N ARG A 18 -11.05 -8.39 8.08
CA ARG A 18 -10.84 -8.31 6.64
C ARG A 18 -12.05 -7.78 5.86
N ASP A 19 -13.25 -8.12 6.26
CA ASP A 19 -14.45 -7.73 5.52
C ASP A 19 -14.72 -6.23 5.68
N GLU A 20 -14.61 -5.68 6.88
CA GLU A 20 -14.70 -4.24 7.12
C GLU A 20 -13.59 -3.47 6.42
N TRP A 21 -12.36 -3.99 6.49
CA TRP A 21 -11.20 -3.42 5.83
C TRP A 21 -11.36 -3.34 4.31
N LEU A 22 -11.87 -4.41 3.68
CA LEU A 22 -12.16 -4.42 2.25
C LEU A 22 -13.31 -3.49 1.90
N ALA A 23 -14.37 -3.46 2.73
CA ALA A 23 -15.50 -2.57 2.53
C ALA A 23 -15.07 -1.09 2.57
N GLU A 24 -14.25 -0.71 3.56
CA GLU A 24 -13.77 0.67 3.67
C GLU A 24 -12.86 1.05 2.48
N ARG A 25 -11.94 0.19 2.08
CA ARG A 25 -11.08 0.41 0.91
C ARG A 25 -11.84 0.56 -0.40
N ARG A 26 -13.06 0.05 -0.44
CA ARG A 26 -13.92 0.16 -1.61
C ARG A 26 -14.56 1.55 -1.77
N LEU A 27 -14.65 2.32 -0.70
CA LEU A 27 -15.26 3.65 -0.70
C LEU A 27 -14.37 4.73 -1.35
N GLY A 28 -13.08 4.44 -1.54
CA GLY A 28 -12.14 5.42 -2.05
C GLY A 28 -11.03 4.80 -2.91
N LEU A 29 -10.02 5.59 -3.21
CA LEU A 29 -8.86 5.22 -4.01
C LEU A 29 -7.68 4.89 -3.09
N THR A 30 -7.26 3.63 -3.08
CA THR A 30 -6.11 3.15 -2.28
C THR A 30 -4.77 3.43 -2.97
N ALA A 31 -3.67 3.38 -2.24
CA ALA A 31 -2.34 3.61 -2.77
C ALA A 31 -1.97 2.67 -3.94
N THR A 32 -2.34 1.40 -3.84
CA THR A 32 -2.12 0.42 -4.93
C THR A 32 -2.92 0.77 -6.18
N GLU A 33 -4.14 1.26 -6.02
CA GLU A 33 -5.00 1.65 -7.13
C GLU A 33 -4.58 3.00 -7.73
N ALA A 34 -4.21 3.98 -6.90
CA ALA A 34 -3.68 5.26 -7.36
C ALA A 34 -2.41 5.06 -8.20
N LYS A 35 -1.49 4.21 -7.74
CA LYS A 35 -0.32 3.78 -8.51
C LYS A 35 -0.74 3.17 -9.86
N HIS A 36 -1.69 2.24 -9.85
CA HIS A 36 -2.15 1.56 -11.07
C HIS A 36 -2.69 2.56 -12.10
N LEU A 37 -3.51 3.50 -11.68
CA LEU A 37 -4.06 4.53 -12.55
C LEU A 37 -2.97 5.48 -13.07
N TYR A 38 -2.03 5.88 -12.21
CA TYR A 38 -0.96 6.79 -12.60
C TYR A 38 0.00 6.17 -13.63
N MET A 39 0.17 4.85 -13.57
CA MET A 39 0.92 4.05 -14.55
C MET A 39 0.14 3.74 -15.84
N GLY A 40 -1.04 4.33 -16.06
CA GLY A 40 -1.83 4.17 -17.28
C GLY A 40 -2.92 3.10 -17.20
N GLY A 41 -3.25 2.62 -16.01
CA GLY A 41 -4.41 1.73 -15.80
C GLY A 41 -5.73 2.41 -16.14
N SER A 42 -6.73 1.62 -16.50
CA SER A 42 -8.04 2.11 -16.93
C SER A 42 -8.85 2.70 -15.77
N ILE A 43 -9.18 3.98 -15.88
CA ILE A 43 -10.05 4.68 -14.93
C ILE A 43 -11.46 4.06 -14.93
N ASP A 44 -12.02 3.82 -16.12
CA ASP A 44 -13.38 3.30 -16.27
C ASP A 44 -13.54 1.92 -15.65
N GLU A 45 -12.58 1.03 -15.92
CA GLU A 45 -12.58 -0.33 -15.35
C GLU A 45 -12.51 -0.30 -13.82
N LEU A 46 -11.60 0.51 -13.26
CA LEU A 46 -11.47 0.59 -11.81
C LEU A 46 -12.71 1.23 -11.17
N ALA A 47 -13.25 2.31 -11.76
CA ALA A 47 -14.46 2.96 -11.27
C ALA A 47 -15.66 1.99 -11.27
N LEU A 48 -15.82 1.22 -12.35
CA LEU A 48 -16.85 0.19 -12.45
C LEU A 48 -16.69 -0.89 -11.38
N LEU A 49 -15.45 -1.38 -11.14
CA LEU A 49 -15.14 -2.35 -10.08
C LEU A 49 -15.47 -1.82 -8.68
N LYS A 50 -15.31 -0.51 -8.45
CA LYS A 50 -15.66 0.11 -7.15
C LYS A 50 -17.16 0.21 -6.93
N VAL A 51 -17.91 0.48 -7.97
CA VAL A 51 -19.36 0.72 -7.90
C VAL A 51 -20.17 -0.58 -7.91
N LEU A 52 -19.77 -1.56 -8.73
CA LEU A 52 -20.46 -2.85 -8.81
C LEU A 52 -20.28 -3.67 -7.52
N PRO A 53 -21.21 -4.56 -7.17
CA PRO A 53 -21.06 -5.47 -6.04
C PRO A 53 -19.74 -6.25 -6.09
N ALA A 54 -19.12 -6.47 -4.92
CA ALA A 54 -17.89 -7.27 -4.86
C ALA A 54 -18.16 -8.69 -5.37
N SER A 55 -17.27 -9.19 -6.24
CA SER A 55 -17.30 -10.60 -6.61
C SER A 55 -16.47 -11.41 -5.63
N ASP A 56 -17.02 -12.52 -5.11
CA ASP A 56 -16.33 -13.42 -4.17
C ASP A 56 -15.20 -14.25 -4.81
N ASN A 57 -14.71 -13.87 -5.99
CA ASN A 57 -13.77 -14.65 -6.77
C ASN A 57 -12.29 -14.43 -6.41
N PHE A 58 -11.96 -13.69 -5.36
CA PHE A 58 -10.57 -13.48 -4.98
C PHE A 58 -9.98 -14.77 -4.37
N LYS A 59 -9.05 -15.40 -5.10
CA LYS A 59 -8.24 -16.51 -4.57
C LYS A 59 -6.82 -15.99 -4.31
N PRO A 60 -6.35 -16.01 -3.05
CA PRO A 60 -4.97 -15.65 -2.78
C PRO A 60 -4.03 -16.64 -3.51
N ASN A 61 -3.00 -16.11 -4.15
CA ASN A 61 -1.95 -16.92 -4.71
C ASN A 61 -0.82 -17.13 -3.69
N LYS A 62 0.08 -18.07 -3.96
CA LYS A 62 1.18 -18.42 -3.06
C LYS A 62 2.08 -17.23 -2.69
N TYR A 63 2.28 -16.26 -3.60
CA TYR A 63 3.10 -15.07 -3.35
C TYR A 63 2.43 -14.11 -2.37
N LEU A 64 1.11 -13.90 -2.48
CA LEU A 64 0.35 -13.09 -1.53
C LEU A 64 0.33 -13.73 -0.13
N SER A 65 0.14 -15.04 -0.08
CA SER A 65 0.17 -15.77 1.19
C SER A 65 1.53 -15.69 1.86
N TRP A 66 2.61 -15.81 1.08
CA TRP A 66 3.97 -15.64 1.55
C TRP A 66 4.25 -14.22 2.06
N GLY A 67 3.88 -13.19 1.28
CA GLY A 67 4.01 -11.80 1.70
C GLY A 67 3.35 -11.54 3.05
N LYS A 68 2.10 -12.01 3.22
CA LYS A 68 1.36 -11.85 4.48
C LYS A 68 2.02 -12.61 5.66
N GLU A 69 2.61 -13.77 5.42
CA GLU A 69 3.33 -14.54 6.44
C GLU A 69 4.62 -13.84 6.86
N ARG A 70 5.35 -13.23 5.90
CA ARG A 70 6.65 -12.60 6.13
C ARG A 70 6.57 -11.18 6.68
N GLU A 71 5.53 -10.44 6.35
CA GLU A 71 5.37 -9.04 6.71
C GLU A 71 5.65 -8.74 8.19
N PRO A 72 5.09 -9.46 9.20
CA PRO A 72 5.38 -9.19 10.61
C PRO A 72 6.84 -9.44 11.00
N MET A 73 7.52 -10.36 10.30
CA MET A 73 8.93 -10.65 10.56
C MET A 73 9.82 -9.56 9.98
N ILE A 74 9.53 -9.13 8.76
CA ILE A 74 10.24 -8.02 8.11
C ILE A 74 9.99 -6.73 8.90
N ALA A 75 8.76 -6.46 9.34
CA ALA A 75 8.45 -5.29 10.18
C ALA A 75 9.27 -5.25 11.46
N ARG A 76 9.51 -6.41 12.09
CA ARG A 76 10.40 -6.50 13.26
C ARG A 76 11.86 -6.17 12.92
N ASP A 77 12.34 -6.65 11.77
CA ASP A 77 13.71 -6.37 11.33
C ASP A 77 13.87 -4.88 10.98
N VAL A 78 12.87 -4.27 10.33
CA VAL A 78 12.78 -2.81 10.09
C VAL A 78 12.79 -2.03 11.40
N ALA A 79 12.01 -2.45 12.42
CA ALA A 79 11.96 -1.78 13.72
C ALA A 79 13.28 -1.86 14.51
N MET A 80 14.17 -2.82 14.22
CA MET A 80 15.52 -2.84 14.81
C MET A 80 16.41 -1.72 14.26
N GLU A 81 16.23 -1.34 13.00
CA GLU A 81 16.98 -0.26 12.35
C GLU A 81 16.28 1.11 12.54
N TYR A 82 14.95 1.11 12.51
CA TYR A 82 14.08 2.29 12.64
C TYR A 82 13.12 2.12 13.85
N PRO A 83 13.62 2.26 15.09
CA PRO A 83 12.87 1.88 16.31
C PRO A 83 11.65 2.77 16.61
N PHE A 84 11.49 3.87 15.90
CA PHE A 84 10.32 4.75 15.97
C PHE A 84 9.15 4.26 15.10
N LEU A 85 9.37 3.34 14.15
CA LEU A 85 8.32 2.76 13.33
C LEU A 85 7.60 1.63 14.07
N ALA A 86 6.27 1.70 14.10
CA ALA A 86 5.39 0.67 14.63
C ALA A 86 4.56 0.05 13.51
N HIS A 87 4.32 -1.26 13.60
CA HIS A 87 3.47 -1.99 12.66
C HIS A 87 2.05 -1.38 12.63
N GLU A 88 1.50 -1.26 11.43
CA GLU A 88 0.19 -0.70 11.18
C GLU A 88 -0.55 -1.52 10.11
N SER A 89 -1.87 -1.68 10.25
CA SER A 89 -2.68 -2.46 9.30
C SER A 89 -4.00 -1.80 8.95
N ARG A 90 -4.25 -0.60 9.51
CA ARG A 90 -5.51 0.11 9.32
C ARG A 90 -5.55 0.87 7.99
N VAL A 91 -6.76 1.12 7.53
CA VAL A 91 -7.01 2.08 6.44
C VAL A 91 -7.01 3.47 7.01
N PHE A 92 -6.31 4.39 6.36
CA PHE A 92 -6.30 5.82 6.71
C PHE A 92 -6.95 6.64 5.62
N LYS A 93 -7.67 7.68 6.04
CA LYS A 93 -8.25 8.71 5.16
C LYS A 93 -7.35 9.93 5.14
N SER A 94 -7.23 10.58 3.98
CA SER A 94 -6.53 11.85 3.89
C SER A 94 -7.30 12.96 4.60
N ALA A 95 -6.57 13.94 5.14
CA ALA A 95 -7.17 15.14 5.74
C ALA A 95 -7.84 16.06 4.70
N VAL A 96 -7.44 15.98 3.42
CA VAL A 96 -7.97 16.84 2.35
C VAL A 96 -9.17 16.22 1.62
N ASN A 97 -9.28 14.88 1.60
CA ASN A 97 -10.38 14.17 0.97
C ASN A 97 -10.47 12.76 1.58
N ASP A 98 -11.57 12.43 2.23
CA ASP A 98 -11.79 11.15 2.91
C ASP A 98 -11.90 9.94 1.95
N ARG A 99 -11.99 10.19 0.64
CA ARG A 99 -11.95 9.17 -0.41
C ARG A 99 -10.51 8.82 -0.85
N TYR A 100 -9.49 9.57 -0.41
CA TYR A 100 -8.09 9.22 -0.61
C TYR A 100 -7.63 8.32 0.52
N LEU A 101 -7.27 7.08 0.20
CA LEU A 101 -7.03 6.03 1.18
C LEU A 101 -5.59 5.49 1.08
N ALA A 102 -5.02 5.15 2.23
CA ALA A 102 -3.76 4.43 2.32
C ALA A 102 -3.78 3.44 3.49
N SER A 103 -2.96 2.40 3.39
CA SER A 103 -2.70 1.45 4.47
C SER A 103 -1.20 1.17 4.44
N PRO A 104 -0.40 1.92 5.19
CA PRO A 104 1.03 1.65 5.31
C PRO A 104 1.26 0.39 6.15
N ASP A 105 2.38 -0.30 5.96
CA ASP A 105 2.73 -1.45 6.78
C ASP A 105 3.31 -1.02 8.14
N MET A 106 3.94 0.17 8.21
CA MET A 106 4.40 0.77 9.45
C MET A 106 4.28 2.30 9.42
N ILE A 107 4.15 2.92 10.59
CA ILE A 107 4.13 4.38 10.77
C ILE A 107 4.78 4.74 12.11
N GLY A 108 5.41 5.91 12.19
CA GLY A 108 5.94 6.44 13.44
C GLY A 108 6.56 7.83 13.32
N PRO A 109 6.83 8.47 14.50
CA PRO A 109 7.45 9.77 14.55
C PRO A 109 8.98 9.66 14.55
N ASP A 110 9.64 10.39 13.64
CA ASP A 110 11.09 10.56 13.62
C ASP A 110 11.44 12.03 13.96
N GLY A 111 11.53 12.35 15.23
CA GLY A 111 11.62 13.74 15.70
C GLY A 111 10.37 14.53 15.35
N ASP A 112 10.52 15.57 14.54
CA ASP A 112 9.42 16.42 14.06
C ASP A 112 8.82 15.91 12.73
N ARG A 113 9.35 14.82 12.17
CA ARG A 113 8.90 14.21 10.92
C ARG A 113 8.02 12.99 11.18
N ILE A 114 7.19 12.67 10.21
CA ILE A 114 6.42 11.42 10.17
C ILE A 114 7.05 10.51 9.13
N ALA A 115 7.36 9.29 9.54
CA ALA A 115 7.89 8.25 8.68
C ALA A 115 6.88 7.11 8.48
N LEU A 116 6.86 6.54 7.28
CA LEU A 116 6.15 5.31 6.96
C LEU A 116 7.14 4.19 6.64
N ALA A 117 6.65 2.95 6.59
CA ALA A 117 7.33 1.90 5.86
C ALA A 117 6.34 1.14 4.95
N GLU A 118 6.87 0.69 3.81
CA GLU A 118 6.21 -0.22 2.87
C GLU A 118 7.07 -1.48 2.74
N ILE A 119 6.47 -2.64 2.99
CA ILE A 119 7.16 -3.93 3.06
C ILE A 119 6.80 -4.78 1.84
N LYS A 120 7.80 -5.41 1.23
CA LYS A 120 7.59 -6.32 0.10
C LYS A 120 8.42 -7.58 0.23
N THR A 121 7.88 -8.68 -0.31
CA THR A 121 8.65 -9.89 -0.62
C THR A 121 8.72 -10.06 -2.14
N SER A 122 9.86 -10.47 -2.66
CA SER A 122 10.05 -10.62 -4.11
C SER A 122 11.11 -11.66 -4.44
N LYS A 123 10.92 -12.35 -5.57
CA LYS A 123 12.00 -13.15 -6.18
C LYS A 123 13.01 -12.30 -6.96
N HIS A 124 12.66 -11.05 -7.23
CA HIS A 124 13.49 -10.11 -7.96
C HIS A 124 14.11 -9.07 -7.04
N ASP A 125 15.19 -8.47 -7.51
CA ASP A 125 15.76 -7.31 -6.86
C ASP A 125 14.79 -6.12 -6.97
N LEU A 126 14.52 -5.47 -5.82
CA LEU A 126 13.66 -4.29 -5.71
C LEU A 126 14.45 -3.04 -5.32
N THR A 127 15.77 -3.05 -5.50
CA THR A 127 16.57 -1.82 -5.31
C THR A 127 16.00 -0.70 -6.20
N PRO A 128 15.76 0.51 -5.67
CA PRO A 128 15.29 1.64 -6.47
C PRO A 128 16.16 1.88 -7.71
N GLY A 129 15.51 2.04 -8.87
CA GLY A 129 16.15 2.11 -10.18
C GLY A 129 16.44 0.75 -10.83
N SER A 130 16.16 -0.37 -10.15
CA SER A 130 16.12 -1.66 -10.83
C SER A 130 14.89 -1.78 -11.74
N LEU A 131 15.04 -2.53 -12.84
CA LEU A 131 13.93 -2.72 -13.79
C LEU A 131 12.64 -3.22 -13.10
N HIS A 132 12.78 -4.05 -12.08
CA HIS A 132 11.63 -4.63 -11.40
C HIS A 132 10.95 -3.64 -10.46
N PHE A 133 11.73 -2.88 -9.70
CA PHE A 133 11.18 -1.80 -8.86
C PHE A 133 10.41 -0.78 -9.70
N ASP A 134 11.02 -0.31 -10.79
CA ASP A 134 10.40 0.70 -11.66
C ASP A 134 9.12 0.17 -12.33
N SER A 135 9.15 -1.07 -12.84
CA SER A 135 7.99 -1.65 -13.51
C SER A 135 6.80 -1.98 -12.59
N THR A 136 7.04 -2.17 -11.29
CA THR A 136 5.97 -2.44 -10.31
C THR A 136 5.31 -1.16 -9.79
N GLY A 137 5.97 -0.01 -9.95
CA GLY A 137 5.47 1.28 -9.51
C GLY A 137 5.38 1.44 -7.99
N TYR A 138 6.20 0.73 -7.21
CA TYR A 138 6.21 0.87 -5.74
C TYR A 138 6.54 2.28 -5.30
N TYR A 139 7.37 3.00 -6.07
CA TYR A 139 7.63 4.42 -5.85
C TYR A 139 6.33 5.22 -5.76
N TYR A 140 5.44 5.10 -6.73
CA TYR A 140 4.16 5.81 -6.77
C TYR A 140 3.22 5.39 -5.62
N GLN A 141 3.24 4.12 -5.25
CA GLN A 141 2.46 3.65 -4.10
C GLN A 141 2.88 4.37 -2.82
N MET A 142 4.19 4.46 -2.57
CA MET A 142 4.75 5.16 -1.39
C MET A 142 4.47 6.67 -1.44
N GLN A 143 4.57 7.31 -2.61
CA GLN A 143 4.24 8.73 -2.75
C GLN A 143 2.77 9.01 -2.38
N TRP A 144 1.85 8.16 -2.83
CA TRP A 144 0.45 8.28 -2.45
C TRP A 144 0.23 8.06 -0.95
N GLN A 145 0.88 7.09 -0.34
CA GLN A 145 0.79 6.87 1.11
C GLN A 145 1.30 8.09 1.89
N MET A 146 2.45 8.63 1.52
CA MET A 146 3.00 9.84 2.13
C MET A 146 2.06 11.03 1.99
N PHE A 147 1.41 11.20 0.86
CA PHE A 147 0.39 12.23 0.66
C PHE A 147 -0.81 12.04 1.58
N VAL A 148 -1.40 10.86 1.62
CA VAL A 148 -2.61 10.56 2.43
C VAL A 148 -2.36 10.73 3.92
N LEU A 149 -1.16 10.36 4.41
CA LEU A 149 -0.79 10.40 5.81
C LEU A 149 0.00 11.65 6.23
N ASP A 150 0.24 12.60 5.32
CA ASP A 150 1.09 13.77 5.58
C ASP A 150 2.50 13.38 6.07
N ALA A 151 3.04 12.27 5.57
CA ALA A 151 4.35 11.77 5.97
C ALA A 151 5.46 12.40 5.12
N ASP A 152 6.65 12.52 5.73
CA ASP A 152 7.80 13.19 5.15
C ASP A 152 8.66 12.26 4.29
N TYR A 153 8.69 10.97 4.63
CA TYR A 153 9.40 9.95 3.88
C TYR A 153 8.85 8.55 4.15
N CYS A 154 9.23 7.59 3.31
CA CYS A 154 8.89 6.19 3.46
C CYS A 154 10.14 5.31 3.45
N VAL A 155 10.29 4.41 4.42
CA VAL A 155 11.28 3.34 4.39
C VAL A 155 10.72 2.22 3.52
N PHE A 156 11.30 2.02 2.35
CA PHE A 156 11.01 0.86 1.52
C PHE A 156 11.83 -0.34 2.00
N ALA A 157 11.16 -1.38 2.47
CA ALA A 157 11.80 -2.58 2.98
C ALA A 157 11.42 -3.79 2.13
N TRP A 158 12.41 -4.62 1.74
CA TRP A 158 12.08 -5.84 1.00
C TRP A 158 12.98 -7.01 1.38
N GLU A 159 12.41 -8.19 1.25
CA GLU A 159 13.10 -9.47 1.39
C GLU A 159 13.05 -10.23 0.07
N ARG A 160 14.21 -10.73 -0.38
CA ARG A 160 14.27 -11.59 -1.57
C ARG A 160 14.10 -13.06 -1.20
N HIS A 161 13.50 -13.81 -2.12
CA HIS A 161 13.35 -15.25 -2.00
C HIS A 161 13.59 -15.95 -3.35
N HIS A 162 13.96 -17.23 -3.30
CA HIS A 162 14.01 -18.08 -4.50
C HIS A 162 12.60 -18.32 -5.07
N ASP A 163 12.53 -18.75 -6.32
CA ASP A 163 11.24 -19.17 -6.94
C ASP A 163 11.08 -20.72 -6.87
N ASP A 164 11.80 -21.37 -5.97
CA ASP A 164 11.73 -22.79 -5.64
C ASP A 164 10.83 -23.01 -4.42
N TRP A 165 9.58 -23.33 -4.68
CA TRP A 165 8.59 -23.50 -3.62
C TRP A 165 8.58 -24.96 -3.14
N SER A 166 8.85 -25.19 -1.88
CA SER A 166 8.79 -26.49 -1.22
C SER A 166 7.60 -26.58 -0.27
N THR A 167 6.99 -27.77 -0.20
CA THR A 167 5.92 -28.02 0.77
C THR A 167 6.51 -28.30 2.13
N CYS A 168 6.20 -27.45 3.11
CA CYS A 168 6.61 -27.59 4.50
C CYS A 168 5.78 -28.66 5.23
N PRO A 169 6.19 -29.11 6.45
CA PRO A 169 5.47 -30.14 7.22
C PRO A 169 4.03 -29.79 7.57
N ASP A 170 3.68 -28.49 7.61
CA ASP A 170 2.32 -27.98 7.80
C ASP A 170 1.46 -27.97 6.53
N GLY A 171 2.01 -28.47 5.39
CA GLY A 171 1.34 -28.51 4.10
C GLY A 171 1.37 -27.18 3.31
N VAL A 172 1.98 -26.13 3.86
CA VAL A 172 2.09 -24.83 3.21
C VAL A 172 3.33 -24.78 2.31
N GLN A 173 3.18 -24.20 1.12
CA GLN A 173 4.32 -23.97 0.22
C GLN A 173 5.06 -22.69 0.61
N ARG A 174 6.36 -22.80 0.84
CA ARG A 174 7.25 -21.66 1.15
C ARG A 174 8.49 -21.68 0.27
N PRO A 175 8.98 -20.51 -0.16
CA PRO A 175 10.28 -20.40 -0.82
C PRO A 175 11.37 -20.25 0.24
N GLN A 176 12.62 -20.43 -0.17
CA GLN A 176 13.77 -20.08 0.65
C GLN A 176 14.09 -18.59 0.48
N THR A 177 14.32 -17.89 1.61
CA THR A 177 14.84 -16.51 1.58
C THR A 177 16.30 -16.48 1.13
N ILE A 178 16.70 -15.44 0.40
CA ILE A 178 18.05 -15.32 -0.19
C ILE A 178 18.92 -14.39 0.64
N ASP A 179 18.43 -13.18 0.86
CA ASP A 179 19.18 -12.08 1.46
C ASP A 179 18.51 -11.63 2.76
N PRO A 180 19.23 -10.96 3.66
CA PRO A 180 18.59 -10.22 4.75
C PRO A 180 17.65 -9.15 4.20
N VAL A 181 16.73 -8.69 5.04
CA VAL A 181 15.87 -7.55 4.73
C VAL A 181 16.72 -6.36 4.35
N GLN A 182 16.38 -5.72 3.24
CA GLN A 182 17.03 -4.52 2.76
C GLN A 182 16.09 -3.35 2.97
N CYS A 183 16.63 -2.20 3.38
CA CYS A 183 15.89 -0.97 3.60
C CYS A 183 16.51 0.18 2.82
N VAL A 184 15.67 1.07 2.29
CA VAL A 184 16.09 2.32 1.68
C VAL A 184 15.05 3.40 1.98
N VAL A 185 15.50 4.61 2.24
CA VAL A 185 14.63 5.77 2.40
C VAL A 185 14.22 6.31 1.05
N ILE A 186 12.92 6.52 0.87
CA ILE A 186 12.31 7.18 -0.28
C ILE A 186 11.74 8.51 0.21
N ASP A 187 12.29 9.59 -0.31
CA ASP A 187 11.84 10.93 0.01
C ASP A 187 10.48 11.24 -0.66
N ARG A 188 9.75 12.16 -0.06
CA ARG A 188 8.48 12.67 -0.57
C ARG A 188 8.72 13.53 -1.82
N ASP A 189 7.92 13.32 -2.86
CA ASP A 189 7.99 13.99 -4.16
C ASP A 189 6.66 14.67 -4.47
N GLU A 190 6.60 15.98 -4.27
CA GLU A 190 5.37 16.78 -4.47
C GLU A 190 4.95 16.84 -5.95
N ASP A 191 5.88 16.82 -6.89
CA ASP A 191 5.54 16.84 -8.31
C ASP A 191 4.86 15.53 -8.73
N CYS A 192 5.38 14.40 -8.26
CA CYS A 192 4.76 13.10 -8.43
C CYS A 192 3.36 13.06 -7.78
N ILE A 193 3.23 13.49 -6.53
CA ILE A 193 1.97 13.52 -5.78
C ILE A 193 0.93 14.38 -6.51
N ASN A 194 1.29 15.57 -6.96
CA ASN A 194 0.39 16.46 -7.72
C ASN A 194 -0.11 15.79 -9.00
N GLY A 195 0.76 15.10 -9.73
CA GLY A 195 0.38 14.31 -10.89
C GLY A 195 -0.62 13.19 -10.55
N MET A 196 -0.41 12.50 -9.43
CA MET A 196 -1.32 11.44 -8.96
C MET A 196 -2.69 11.98 -8.54
N ILE A 197 -2.75 13.15 -7.89
CA ILE A 197 -4.00 13.83 -7.51
C ILE A 197 -4.83 14.15 -8.76
N VAL A 198 -4.22 14.68 -9.82
CA VAL A 198 -4.93 14.96 -11.08
C VAL A 198 -5.60 13.69 -11.66
N VAL A 199 -4.93 12.55 -11.55
CA VAL A 199 -5.50 11.26 -12.00
C VAL A 199 -6.63 10.80 -11.07
N ALA A 200 -6.46 10.96 -9.76
CA ALA A 200 -7.45 10.61 -8.76
C ALA A 200 -8.75 11.44 -8.93
N ASP A 201 -8.64 12.73 -9.21
CA ASP A 201 -9.79 13.61 -9.46
C ASP A 201 -10.59 13.17 -10.69
N LYS A 202 -9.88 12.75 -11.76
CA LYS A 202 -10.55 12.18 -12.95
C LYS A 202 -11.27 10.87 -12.61
N PHE A 203 -10.64 10.02 -11.83
CA PHE A 203 -11.23 8.76 -11.39
C PHE A 203 -12.52 8.97 -10.59
N PHE A 204 -12.51 9.88 -9.61
CA PHE A 204 -13.71 10.13 -8.81
C PHE A 204 -14.83 10.76 -9.63
N LYS A 205 -14.51 11.61 -10.60
CA LYS A 205 -15.52 12.16 -11.52
C LYS A 205 -16.23 11.04 -12.29
N VAL A 206 -15.48 10.11 -12.87
CA VAL A 206 -16.05 8.95 -13.58
C VAL A 206 -16.84 8.05 -12.63
N MET A 207 -16.30 7.77 -11.44
CA MET A 207 -16.99 6.95 -10.45
C MET A 207 -18.34 7.56 -10.04
N ASP A 208 -18.40 8.87 -9.80
CA ASP A 208 -19.61 9.59 -9.42
C ASP A 208 -20.64 9.62 -10.59
N GLU A 209 -20.20 9.72 -11.83
CA GLU A 209 -21.05 9.61 -13.03
C GLU A 209 -21.69 8.21 -13.12
N ILE A 210 -20.89 7.13 -12.99
CA ILE A 210 -21.40 5.75 -13.00
C ILE A 210 -22.41 5.51 -11.87
N GLN A 211 -22.12 5.98 -10.64
CA GLN A 211 -23.04 5.84 -9.51
C GLN A 211 -24.38 6.53 -9.77
N LYS A 212 -24.35 7.72 -10.36
CA LYS A 212 -25.57 8.47 -10.70
C LYS A 212 -26.40 7.72 -11.74
N ASP A 213 -25.77 7.16 -12.76
CA ASP A 213 -26.46 6.43 -13.83
C ASP A 213 -27.10 5.12 -13.33
N LEU A 214 -26.50 4.47 -12.35
CA LEU A 214 -27.06 3.24 -11.73
C LEU A 214 -28.22 3.53 -10.77
N LEU A 215 -28.40 4.77 -10.30
CA LEU A 215 -29.47 5.17 -9.40
C LEU A 215 -30.65 5.84 -10.14
N SER A 216 -30.51 6.10 -11.44
CA SER A 216 -31.54 6.70 -12.30
C SER A 216 -32.40 5.64 -13.00
#